data_9f8661a0dcf97ea06aa95eb5e8e29f88
#
_entry.id   9f8661a0dcf97ea06aa95eb5e8e29f88
#
_cell.length_a   1.000
_cell.length_b   1.000
_cell.length_c   1.000
_cell.angle_alpha   90.00
_cell.angle_beta   90.00
_cell.angle_gamma   90.00
#
_symmetry.space_group_name_H-M   'P 1'
#
loop_
_entity.id
_entity.type
_entity.pdbx_description
1 polymer ?
#
loop_
_entity_poly.entity_id
_entity_poly.type
_entity_poly.pdbx_seq_one_letter_code
_entity_poly.pdbx_strand_id
1 'polypeptide(L)'
;MGEKSKLTTEEKALKINLTKDIYGCFAEIGAGQEVAANFFKAGGSSGTIAFTQSAYDMKVSDSLYGETARYVCEERLITMLETEYTHIVETLPEKHQESRFFAFCNTVESLNYHKTNQGQGWVGIRFQLHLNGPVNDIILHIKMHDNSNKAQQDAIGILGVNLIHAAFFHTDDLDNFLEVLIQRLPRERMEIDMLRVSGPDFENVDNRIIALNLVKRGITDATMFDLVKQVLQPATALYKKNILLMRGRFRPVTKVHIDMIEKGRMAFLKEKRVKEERLEVIFELTLKDLTADGKISDKDFIDRAELLSSLGYTVMISNYLKHYKMVEYLAPIAKGNLIGVILGVYNLHTIFDERYYDNLPGGLLEAFGRGFGHNVKLYVYPAVNVEDGTQYDLDNIVLPKNLQGLVQYMKDNDKMTSIKEFDRDLLHIFSDDVLMKIKAGASSWEDDVPEEVAKAIKFFELFGYQQSKVLSN
;
A
#
# COMPACT_ATOMS: atom_id res chain seq x y z
N MET A 1 0.08 35.72 -1.11
CA MET A 1 0.75 35.11 0.05
C MET A 1 2.08 34.57 -0.48
N GLY A 2 3.23 35.12 -0.02
CA GLY A 2 4.52 34.68 -0.50
C GLY A 2 4.77 33.22 -0.18
N GLU A 3 5.30 32.45 -1.14
CA GLU A 3 5.83 31.12 -0.90
C GLU A 3 6.79 31.19 0.29
N LYS A 4 6.42 30.56 1.40
CA LYS A 4 7.39 30.34 2.49
C LYS A 4 8.51 29.49 1.89
N SER A 5 9.71 30.06 1.81
CA SER A 5 10.91 29.34 1.35
C SER A 5 11.01 28.00 2.10
N LYS A 6 11.00 26.88 1.35
CA LYS A 6 11.12 25.54 1.94
C LYS A 6 12.53 25.41 2.52
N LEU A 7 12.63 24.99 3.79
CA LEU A 7 13.92 24.76 4.46
C LEU A 7 14.75 23.72 3.71
N THR A 8 16.04 23.97 3.60
CA THR A 8 17.01 22.99 3.11
C THR A 8 17.22 21.87 4.13
N THR A 9 17.87 20.79 3.74
CA THR A 9 18.23 19.69 4.65
C THR A 9 19.08 20.18 5.82
N GLU A 10 20.04 21.04 5.53
CA GLU A 10 20.94 21.65 6.54
C GLU A 10 20.16 22.54 7.52
N GLU A 11 19.27 23.42 7.02
CA GLU A 11 18.43 24.27 7.86
C GLU A 11 17.48 23.48 8.76
N LYS A 12 16.93 22.34 8.28
CA LYS A 12 16.11 21.45 9.09
C LYS A 12 16.94 20.80 10.21
N ALA A 13 18.12 20.26 9.89
CA ALA A 13 19.00 19.67 10.87
C ALA A 13 19.45 20.72 11.91
N LEU A 14 19.80 21.92 11.48
CA LEU A 14 20.15 23.02 12.36
C LEU A 14 18.99 23.43 13.28
N LYS A 15 17.76 23.49 12.75
CA LYS A 15 16.58 23.80 13.57
C LYS A 15 16.39 22.79 14.69
N ILE A 16 16.58 21.49 14.41
CA ILE A 16 16.52 20.43 15.43
C ILE A 16 17.65 20.61 16.44
N ASN A 17 18.90 20.81 15.98
CA ASN A 17 20.09 21.01 16.84
C ASN A 17 19.95 22.21 17.77
N LEU A 18 19.25 23.26 17.37
CA LEU A 18 19.01 24.45 18.19
C LEU A 18 17.79 24.36 19.09
N THR A 19 16.98 23.28 18.97
CA THR A 19 15.80 23.06 19.83
C THR A 19 16.25 22.34 21.10
N LYS A 20 16.35 23.07 22.22
CA LYS A 20 17.00 22.65 23.45
C LYS A 20 16.46 21.39 24.11
N ASP A 21 15.18 21.09 23.88
CA ASP A 21 14.47 19.97 24.48
C ASP A 21 14.36 18.75 23.55
N ILE A 22 15.08 18.70 22.43
CA ILE A 22 15.19 17.54 21.53
C ILE A 22 16.57 16.91 21.72
N TYR A 23 16.60 15.62 22.08
CA TYR A 23 17.85 14.89 22.29
C TYR A 23 17.71 13.42 21.88
N GLY A 24 18.69 12.86 21.19
CA GLY A 24 18.51 11.49 20.68
C GLY A 24 19.79 10.85 20.15
N CYS A 25 19.62 9.68 19.56
CA CYS A 25 20.68 8.87 18.99
C CYS A 25 20.33 8.37 17.59
N PHE A 26 21.37 7.89 16.89
CA PHE A 26 21.26 7.31 15.55
C PHE A 26 21.87 5.91 15.54
N ALA A 27 21.18 4.96 14.91
CA ALA A 27 21.74 3.64 14.67
C ALA A 27 21.41 3.16 13.25
N GLU A 28 22.42 2.65 12.55
CA GLU A 28 22.26 2.19 11.18
C GLU A 28 22.86 0.81 10.93
N ILE A 29 22.17 0.02 10.12
CA ILE A 29 22.67 -1.20 9.50
C ILE A 29 22.73 -0.97 7.99
N GLY A 30 23.92 -1.12 7.40
CA GLY A 30 24.18 -0.86 5.99
C GLY A 30 24.36 0.61 5.66
N ALA A 31 23.55 1.19 4.80
CA ALA A 31 23.61 2.59 4.41
C ALA A 31 22.74 3.46 5.33
N GLY A 32 23.21 4.66 5.70
CA GLY A 32 22.42 5.57 6.57
C GLY A 32 23.24 6.61 7.27
N GLN A 33 24.58 6.50 7.21
CA GLN A 33 25.54 7.37 7.91
C GLN A 33 25.36 8.85 7.58
N GLU A 34 24.87 9.18 6.37
CA GLU A 34 24.62 10.56 5.95
C GLU A 34 23.51 11.25 6.74
N VAL A 35 22.65 10.51 7.46
CA VAL A 35 21.64 11.14 8.34
C VAL A 35 22.35 11.87 9.48
N ALA A 36 23.12 11.16 10.29
CA ALA A 36 23.90 11.77 11.39
C ALA A 36 24.92 12.80 10.86
N ALA A 37 25.56 12.50 9.71
CA ALA A 37 26.52 13.42 9.09
C ALA A 37 25.87 14.78 8.74
N ASN A 38 24.62 14.84 8.30
CA ASN A 38 23.90 16.08 8.04
C ASN A 38 23.72 16.92 9.32
N PHE A 39 23.45 16.30 10.47
CA PHE A 39 23.34 17.00 11.76
C PHE A 39 24.68 17.55 12.22
N PHE A 40 25.76 16.78 12.07
CA PHE A 40 27.09 17.25 12.40
C PHE A 40 27.57 18.41 11.52
N LYS A 41 27.27 18.32 10.19
CA LYS A 41 27.63 19.40 9.24
C LYS A 41 26.83 20.68 9.48
N ALA A 42 25.58 20.60 9.93
CA ALA A 42 24.76 21.76 10.26
C ALA A 42 25.25 22.53 11.49
N GLY A 43 26.01 21.90 12.37
CA GLY A 43 26.51 22.48 13.62
C GLY A 43 25.50 22.45 14.76
N GLY A 44 25.96 22.70 15.99
CA GLY A 44 25.14 22.71 17.20
C GLY A 44 24.74 21.32 17.72
N SER A 45 25.18 20.25 17.10
CA SER A 45 24.78 18.86 17.36
C SER A 45 25.13 18.32 18.75
N SER A 46 26.09 18.91 19.45
CA SER A 46 26.47 18.50 20.83
C SER A 46 25.31 18.61 21.84
N GLY A 47 24.38 19.49 21.57
CA GLY A 47 23.15 19.64 22.39
C GLY A 47 22.02 18.67 22.04
N THR A 48 22.14 17.89 20.94
CA THR A 48 21.05 17.09 20.36
C THR A 48 21.41 15.62 20.22
N ILE A 49 22.66 15.27 19.93
CA ILE A 49 23.10 13.92 19.61
C ILE A 49 23.89 13.31 20.76
N ALA A 50 23.37 12.21 21.33
CA ALA A 50 24.05 11.42 22.34
C ALA A 50 25.18 10.60 21.73
N PHE A 51 24.87 9.83 20.71
CA PHE A 51 25.82 8.98 19.98
C PHE A 51 25.27 8.60 18.60
N THR A 52 26.17 8.07 17.77
CA THR A 52 25.81 7.41 16.52
C THR A 52 26.46 6.04 16.47
N GLN A 53 25.77 5.02 15.99
CA GLN A 53 26.23 3.64 15.93
C GLN A 53 25.97 3.03 14.56
N SER A 54 27.04 2.49 13.96
CA SER A 54 26.98 1.83 12.65
C SER A 54 27.33 0.35 12.79
N ALA A 55 26.32 -0.53 12.67
CA ALA A 55 26.50 -1.98 12.74
C ALA A 55 26.59 -2.56 11.32
N TYR A 56 27.77 -2.49 10.70
CA TYR A 56 27.99 -2.91 9.33
C TYR A 56 28.22 -4.42 9.19
N ASP A 57 28.92 -5.02 10.16
CA ASP A 57 29.17 -6.47 10.19
C ASP A 57 27.99 -7.23 10.81
N MET A 58 27.64 -8.39 10.25
CA MET A 58 26.51 -9.21 10.72
C MET A 58 26.68 -9.63 12.17
N LYS A 59 27.88 -10.05 12.60
CA LYS A 59 28.13 -10.48 13.99
C LYS A 59 28.04 -9.32 14.96
N VAL A 60 28.44 -8.13 14.54
CA VAL A 60 28.26 -6.91 15.34
C VAL A 60 26.77 -6.60 15.47
N SER A 61 26.01 -6.66 14.37
CA SER A 61 24.56 -6.48 14.40
C SER A 61 23.87 -7.53 15.30
N ASP A 62 24.28 -8.80 15.23
CA ASP A 62 23.72 -9.87 16.07
C ASP A 62 24.06 -9.70 17.55
N SER A 63 25.27 -9.20 17.86
CA SER A 63 25.66 -8.92 19.27
C SER A 63 24.88 -7.76 19.90
N LEU A 64 24.40 -6.81 19.08
CA LEU A 64 23.66 -5.65 19.54
C LEU A 64 22.14 -5.91 19.60
N TYR A 65 21.62 -6.58 18.57
CA TYR A 65 20.17 -6.68 18.34
C TYR A 65 19.66 -8.12 18.27
N GLY A 66 20.49 -9.11 18.58
CA GLY A 66 20.15 -10.53 18.49
C GLY A 66 20.24 -11.07 17.06
N GLU A 67 20.23 -12.41 16.94
CA GLU A 67 20.27 -13.10 15.64
C GLU A 67 18.96 -12.94 14.86
N THR A 68 19.05 -12.85 13.54
CA THR A 68 17.90 -12.74 12.64
C THR A 68 18.16 -13.44 11.32
N ALA A 69 17.08 -13.96 10.70
CA ALA A 69 17.15 -14.53 9.36
C ALA A 69 17.36 -13.48 8.25
N ARG A 70 16.96 -12.22 8.49
CA ARG A 70 17.08 -11.11 7.54
C ARG A 70 17.46 -9.85 8.28
N TYR A 71 18.52 -9.18 7.84
CA TYR A 71 18.99 -7.93 8.45
C TYR A 71 18.21 -6.71 7.95
N VAL A 72 17.75 -6.71 6.70
CA VAL A 72 16.93 -5.64 6.14
C VAL A 72 15.47 -6.09 6.19
N CYS A 73 14.84 -5.90 7.33
CA CYS A 73 13.45 -6.23 7.59
C CYS A 73 12.87 -5.31 8.69
N GLU A 74 11.54 -5.29 8.78
CA GLU A 74 10.83 -4.45 9.73
C GLU A 74 11.12 -4.83 11.18
N GLU A 75 11.14 -6.12 11.47
CA GLU A 75 11.40 -6.66 12.82
C GLU A 75 12.77 -6.21 13.33
N ARG A 76 13.81 -6.21 12.45
CA ARG A 76 15.13 -5.70 12.81
C ARG A 76 15.09 -4.21 13.15
N LEU A 77 14.38 -3.40 12.34
CA LEU A 77 14.22 -1.98 12.62
C LEU A 77 13.54 -1.74 13.97
N ILE A 78 12.46 -2.46 14.27
CA ILE A 78 11.74 -2.33 15.56
C ILE A 78 12.66 -2.66 16.72
N THR A 79 13.39 -3.77 16.65
CA THR A 79 14.37 -4.15 17.68
C THR A 79 15.44 -3.06 17.89
N MET A 80 15.95 -2.47 16.80
CA MET A 80 16.93 -1.37 16.90
C MET A 80 16.31 -0.15 17.60
N LEU A 81 15.12 0.26 17.21
CA LEU A 81 14.42 1.40 17.82
C LEU A 81 14.21 1.20 19.32
N GLU A 82 13.78 0.00 19.72
CA GLU A 82 13.56 -0.35 21.13
C GLU A 82 14.86 -0.36 21.93
N THR A 83 15.89 -1.00 21.39
CA THR A 83 17.19 -1.13 22.06
C THR A 83 17.83 0.24 22.25
N GLU A 84 17.92 1.05 21.19
CA GLU A 84 18.63 2.33 21.25
C GLU A 84 17.87 3.38 22.08
N TYR A 85 16.53 3.37 21.99
CA TYR A 85 15.72 4.27 22.81
C TYR A 85 15.83 3.92 24.31
N THR A 86 15.77 2.63 24.65
CA THR A 86 15.96 2.18 26.04
C THR A 86 17.36 2.53 26.56
N HIS A 87 18.39 2.25 25.73
CA HIS A 87 19.76 2.56 26.08
C HIS A 87 19.98 4.04 26.41
N ILE A 88 19.49 4.97 25.59
CA ILE A 88 19.67 6.40 25.83
C ILE A 88 18.91 6.86 27.08
N VAL A 89 17.69 6.33 27.34
CA VAL A 89 16.92 6.65 28.54
C VAL A 89 17.62 6.18 29.81
N GLU A 90 18.13 4.94 29.83
CA GLU A 90 18.80 4.34 30.96
C GLU A 90 20.15 5.02 31.23
N THR A 91 20.86 5.43 30.18
CA THR A 91 22.20 6.08 30.31
C THR A 91 22.09 7.52 30.77
N LEU A 92 21.04 8.25 30.41
CA LEU A 92 20.88 9.68 30.64
C LEU A 92 19.54 10.04 31.30
N PRO A 93 19.20 9.45 32.46
CA PRO A 93 17.84 9.60 33.04
C PRO A 93 17.55 11.05 33.49
N GLU A 94 18.54 11.80 33.94
CA GLU A 94 18.34 13.21 34.32
C GLU A 94 18.02 14.07 33.10
N LYS A 95 18.73 13.86 32.00
CA LYS A 95 18.51 14.60 30.76
C LYS A 95 17.15 14.23 30.12
N HIS A 96 16.70 12.99 30.27
CA HIS A 96 15.39 12.54 29.81
C HIS A 96 14.25 13.30 30.47
N GLN A 97 14.39 13.74 31.72
CA GLN A 97 13.38 14.54 32.40
C GLN A 97 13.22 15.96 31.82
N GLU A 98 14.26 16.45 31.15
CA GLU A 98 14.33 17.82 30.60
C GLU A 98 14.21 17.85 29.07
N SER A 99 14.19 16.68 28.40
CA SER A 99 14.23 16.59 26.95
C SER A 99 13.28 15.52 26.42
N ARG A 100 12.74 15.76 25.22
CA ARG A 100 12.03 14.78 24.41
C ARG A 100 13.06 13.92 23.70
N PHE A 101 13.16 12.65 24.09
CA PHE A 101 14.14 11.75 23.51
C PHE A 101 13.65 11.16 22.18
N PHE A 102 14.61 10.86 21.30
CA PHE A 102 14.36 10.07 20.08
C PHE A 102 15.51 9.06 19.82
N ALA A 103 15.16 7.95 19.19
CA ALA A 103 16.08 7.07 18.51
C ALA A 103 15.69 7.05 17.02
N PHE A 104 16.60 7.42 16.13
CA PHE A 104 16.44 7.23 14.70
C PHE A 104 17.22 6.02 14.27
N CYS A 105 16.55 5.04 13.65
CA CYS A 105 17.19 3.84 13.18
C CYS A 105 16.86 3.57 11.71
N ASN A 106 17.79 2.91 11.04
CA ASN A 106 17.53 2.35 9.71
C ASN A 106 18.29 1.03 9.49
N THR A 107 17.70 0.19 8.66
CA THR A 107 18.36 -0.99 8.11
C THR A 107 18.13 -1.01 6.61
N VAL A 108 19.20 -0.76 5.84
CA VAL A 108 19.12 -0.43 4.42
C VAL A 108 20.15 -1.16 3.61
N GLU A 109 19.70 -1.82 2.55
CA GLU A 109 20.52 -2.36 1.48
C GLU A 109 20.58 -1.34 0.34
N SER A 110 21.76 -0.76 0.09
CA SER A 110 21.98 0.11 -1.07
C SER A 110 22.38 -0.71 -2.31
N LEU A 111 22.44 -0.02 -3.45
CA LEU A 111 22.88 -0.61 -4.72
C LEU A 111 24.28 -1.23 -4.58
N ASN A 112 24.42 -2.51 -4.90
CA ASN A 112 25.69 -3.21 -4.86
C ASN A 112 26.60 -2.77 -6.04
N TYR A 113 27.88 -3.11 -5.96
CA TYR A 113 28.88 -2.75 -6.98
C TYR A 113 28.49 -3.18 -8.39
N HIS A 114 27.89 -4.37 -8.54
CA HIS A 114 27.47 -4.93 -9.84
C HIS A 114 26.08 -4.46 -10.29
N LYS A 115 25.38 -3.64 -9.49
CA LYS A 115 24.03 -3.13 -9.76
C LYS A 115 23.01 -4.24 -10.07
N THR A 116 23.10 -5.35 -9.36
CA THR A 116 22.22 -6.53 -9.55
C THR A 116 21.05 -6.57 -8.58
N ASN A 117 21.05 -5.72 -7.56
CA ASN A 117 19.96 -5.54 -6.61
C ASN A 117 19.25 -4.20 -6.81
N GLN A 118 18.14 -4.03 -6.17
CA GLN A 118 17.48 -2.73 -5.98
C GLN A 118 17.74 -2.27 -4.54
N GLY A 119 18.19 -1.02 -4.38
CA GLY A 119 18.32 -0.43 -3.06
C GLY A 119 16.95 -0.31 -2.38
N GLN A 120 16.86 -0.77 -1.13
CA GLN A 120 15.62 -0.75 -0.34
C GLN A 120 15.93 -0.86 1.15
N GLY A 121 14.99 -0.50 1.99
CA GLY A 121 15.19 -0.67 3.43
C GLY A 121 14.07 -0.11 4.30
N TRP A 122 14.28 -0.26 5.58
CA TRP A 122 13.39 0.19 6.63
C TRP A 122 14.01 1.32 7.41
N VAL A 123 13.24 2.37 7.64
CA VAL A 123 13.67 3.58 8.34
C VAL A 123 12.60 3.91 9.38
N GLY A 124 13.03 4.35 10.57
CA GLY A 124 12.06 4.71 11.59
C GLY A 124 12.62 5.66 12.64
N ILE A 125 11.72 6.25 13.37
CA ILE A 125 12.00 7.06 14.55
C ILE A 125 11.07 6.64 15.69
N ARG A 126 11.64 6.38 16.86
CA ARG A 126 10.94 6.25 18.15
C ARG A 126 11.18 7.51 18.94
N PHE A 127 10.12 8.18 19.40
CA PHE A 127 10.26 9.51 19.97
C PHE A 127 9.12 9.89 20.90
N GLN A 128 9.36 10.92 21.71
CA GLN A 128 8.34 11.59 22.50
C GLN A 128 7.89 12.87 21.78
N LEU A 129 6.59 13.02 21.58
CA LEU A 129 6.04 14.24 20.98
C LEU A 129 6.02 15.40 21.97
N HIS A 130 5.85 15.10 23.26
CA HIS A 130 5.80 16.06 24.36
C HIS A 130 6.80 15.68 25.45
N LEU A 131 7.25 16.68 26.21
CA LEU A 131 8.13 16.44 27.35
C LEU A 131 7.42 15.54 28.38
N ASN A 132 8.10 14.47 28.81
CA ASN A 132 7.55 13.41 29.66
C ASN A 132 6.29 12.73 29.09
N GLY A 133 6.05 12.88 27.79
CA GLY A 133 4.94 12.24 27.07
C GLY A 133 5.23 10.76 26.77
N PRO A 134 4.23 10.06 26.23
CA PRO A 134 4.40 8.67 25.80
C PRO A 134 5.35 8.55 24.62
N VAL A 135 5.80 7.33 24.38
CA VAL A 135 6.68 7.00 23.26
C VAL A 135 5.85 6.61 22.04
N ASN A 136 6.21 7.13 20.90
CA ASN A 136 5.56 6.89 19.61
C ASN A 136 6.57 6.44 18.57
N ASP A 137 6.09 5.72 17.56
CA ASP A 137 6.88 5.25 16.44
C ASP A 137 6.35 5.77 15.10
N ILE A 138 7.25 6.14 14.21
CA ILE A 138 6.97 6.30 12.78
C ILE A 138 7.90 5.36 12.03
N ILE A 139 7.33 4.43 11.26
CA ILE A 139 8.05 3.41 10.51
C ILE A 139 7.69 3.53 9.04
N LEU A 140 8.68 3.46 8.18
CA LEU A 140 8.49 3.47 6.74
C LEU A 140 9.44 2.50 6.03
N HIS A 141 8.96 1.98 4.89
CA HIS A 141 9.76 1.22 3.95
C HIS A 141 10.03 2.05 2.71
N ILE A 142 11.27 1.99 2.21
CA ILE A 142 11.73 2.76 1.06
C ILE A 142 12.29 1.86 -0.04
N LYS A 143 12.13 2.30 -1.29
CA LYS A 143 12.86 1.82 -2.45
C LYS A 143 13.65 2.96 -3.06
N MET A 144 14.90 2.72 -3.39
CA MET A 144 15.80 3.73 -3.95
C MET A 144 16.02 3.48 -5.44
N HIS A 145 15.87 4.52 -6.23
CA HIS A 145 15.94 4.46 -7.69
C HIS A 145 17.20 5.12 -8.26
N ASP A 146 17.92 5.90 -7.47
CA ASP A 146 19.20 6.49 -7.87
C ASP A 146 20.20 5.40 -8.33
N ASN A 147 20.88 5.60 -9.46
CA ASN A 147 21.75 4.62 -10.11
C ASN A 147 23.22 4.66 -9.59
N SER A 148 23.42 5.13 -8.36
CA SER A 148 24.72 5.04 -7.69
C SER A 148 24.53 4.91 -6.18
N ASN A 149 25.42 4.15 -5.53
CA ASN A 149 25.44 3.98 -4.08
C ASN A 149 25.51 5.34 -3.36
N LYS A 150 26.39 6.24 -3.81
CA LYS A 150 26.53 7.58 -3.22
C LYS A 150 25.20 8.36 -3.26
N ALA A 151 24.52 8.39 -4.42
CA ALA A 151 23.26 9.13 -4.53
C ALA A 151 22.16 8.51 -3.66
N GLN A 152 22.15 7.18 -3.49
CA GLN A 152 21.24 6.51 -2.57
C GLN A 152 21.53 6.85 -1.11
N GLN A 153 22.80 6.90 -0.69
CA GLN A 153 23.19 7.34 0.64
C GLN A 153 22.79 8.80 0.90
N ASP A 154 23.04 9.70 -0.07
CA ASP A 154 22.60 11.10 0.00
C ASP A 154 21.06 11.20 0.16
N ALA A 155 20.30 10.37 -0.56
CA ALA A 155 18.83 10.35 -0.47
C ALA A 155 18.35 9.88 0.90
N ILE A 156 18.96 8.85 1.49
CA ILE A 156 18.66 8.41 2.86
C ILE A 156 19.00 9.53 3.86
N GLY A 157 20.13 10.20 3.68
CA GLY A 157 20.54 11.35 4.51
C GLY A 157 19.49 12.45 4.53
N ILE A 158 18.93 12.79 3.36
CA ILE A 158 17.83 13.76 3.22
C ILE A 158 16.57 13.25 3.90
N LEU A 159 16.19 11.98 3.65
CA LEU A 159 14.98 11.38 4.23
C LEU A 159 15.02 11.37 5.75
N GLY A 160 16.14 10.95 6.35
CA GLY A 160 16.27 10.88 7.81
C GLY A 160 16.11 12.24 8.47
N VAL A 161 16.74 13.29 7.92
CA VAL A 161 16.55 14.67 8.40
C VAL A 161 15.09 15.12 8.21
N ASN A 162 14.50 14.84 7.06
CA ASN A 162 13.08 15.17 6.81
C ASN A 162 12.14 14.47 7.79
N LEU A 163 12.37 13.18 8.06
CA LEU A 163 11.54 12.38 8.97
C LEU A 163 11.62 12.92 10.39
N ILE A 164 12.83 13.15 10.92
CA ILE A 164 13.01 13.70 12.27
C ILE A 164 12.37 15.09 12.37
N HIS A 165 12.58 15.93 11.35
CA HIS A 165 11.97 17.26 11.34
C HIS A 165 10.45 17.20 11.26
N ALA A 166 9.88 16.31 10.45
CA ALA A 166 8.44 16.12 10.35
C ALA A 166 7.83 15.57 11.64
N ALA A 167 8.50 14.61 12.29
CA ALA A 167 8.08 14.01 13.56
C ALA A 167 7.94 15.03 14.70
N PHE A 168 8.84 16.00 14.79
CA PHE A 168 8.80 17.00 15.86
C PHE A 168 7.99 18.25 15.55
N PHE A 169 7.74 18.58 14.27
CA PHE A 169 7.19 19.88 13.91
C PHE A 169 5.95 19.84 13.01
N HIS A 170 5.51 18.66 12.54
CA HIS A 170 4.45 18.58 11.51
C HIS A 170 3.48 17.39 11.69
N THR A 171 3.38 16.81 12.89
CA THR A 171 2.52 15.65 13.17
C THR A 171 1.03 16.00 13.29
N ASP A 172 0.68 17.26 13.41
CA ASP A 172 -0.67 17.78 13.52
C ASP A 172 -1.40 17.92 12.16
N ASP A 173 -0.65 17.88 11.05
CA ASP A 173 -1.16 18.02 9.68
C ASP A 173 -0.52 16.98 8.76
N LEU A 174 -1.27 15.95 8.38
CA LEU A 174 -0.81 14.87 7.50
C LEU A 174 -0.31 15.38 6.14
N ASP A 175 -0.98 16.37 5.58
CA ASP A 175 -0.60 16.91 4.27
C ASP A 175 0.77 17.59 4.34
N ASN A 176 0.99 18.38 5.37
CA ASN A 176 2.26 19.05 5.62
C ASN A 176 3.35 18.06 6.04
N PHE A 177 3.01 17.06 6.87
CA PHE A 177 3.92 15.98 7.24
C PHE A 177 4.47 15.26 6.01
N LEU A 178 3.61 14.80 5.11
CA LEU A 178 4.01 14.11 3.89
C LEU A 178 4.79 15.02 2.93
N GLU A 179 4.40 16.29 2.80
CA GLU A 179 5.14 17.25 1.96
C GLU A 179 6.57 17.45 2.47
N VAL A 180 6.76 17.61 3.79
CA VAL A 180 8.08 17.76 4.41
C VAL A 180 8.90 16.48 4.29
N LEU A 181 8.29 15.33 4.47
CA LEU A 181 8.93 14.02 4.40
C LEU A 181 9.61 13.78 3.05
N ILE A 182 8.91 14.09 1.93
CA ILE A 182 9.44 13.85 0.58
C ILE A 182 10.18 15.05 -0.01
N GLN A 183 10.38 16.12 0.73
CA GLN A 183 11.04 17.31 0.23
C GLN A 183 12.46 17.00 -0.27
N ARG A 184 12.77 17.37 -1.54
CA ARG A 184 14.01 17.05 -2.28
C ARG A 184 14.21 15.57 -2.61
N LEU A 185 13.15 14.76 -2.44
CA LEU A 185 13.14 13.35 -2.77
C LEU A 185 11.99 13.06 -3.76
N PRO A 186 12.14 13.50 -5.01
CA PRO A 186 11.16 13.13 -6.03
C PRO A 186 11.16 11.59 -6.22
N ARG A 187 10.07 11.06 -6.74
CA ARG A 187 9.87 9.62 -6.87
C ARG A 187 10.95 8.91 -7.70
N GLU A 188 11.52 9.61 -8.67
CA GLU A 188 12.64 9.10 -9.49
C GLU A 188 13.89 8.80 -8.65
N ARG A 189 14.00 9.36 -7.44
CA ARG A 189 15.06 9.07 -6.49
C ARG A 189 14.64 8.05 -5.45
N MET A 190 13.42 8.20 -4.89
CA MET A 190 12.96 7.38 -3.77
C MET A 190 11.44 7.20 -3.79
N GLU A 191 11.00 5.99 -3.53
CA GLU A 191 9.61 5.61 -3.30
C GLU A 191 9.44 5.22 -1.83
N ILE A 192 8.36 5.69 -1.18
CA ILE A 192 7.93 5.23 0.14
C ILE A 192 6.68 4.40 -0.08
N ASP A 193 6.79 3.07 -0.05
CA ASP A 193 5.69 2.15 -0.36
C ASP A 193 4.96 1.62 0.88
N MET A 194 5.46 1.98 2.07
CA MET A 194 4.78 1.75 3.34
C MET A 194 5.15 2.85 4.33
N LEU A 195 4.16 3.40 5.02
CA LEU A 195 4.33 4.30 6.16
C LEU A 195 3.23 4.03 7.17
N ARG A 196 3.61 3.90 8.44
CA ARG A 196 2.67 3.83 9.55
C ARG A 196 3.18 4.60 10.76
N VAL A 197 2.25 5.11 11.54
CA VAL A 197 2.48 5.71 12.84
C VAL A 197 1.82 4.85 13.92
N SER A 198 2.39 4.82 15.11
CA SER A 198 1.83 4.11 16.26
C SER A 198 2.26 4.76 17.57
N GLY A 199 1.55 4.47 18.63
CA GLY A 199 1.77 5.00 19.95
C GLY A 199 0.58 5.81 20.45
N PRO A 200 0.54 6.16 21.76
CA PRO A 200 -0.61 6.80 22.39
C PRO A 200 -1.01 8.14 21.77
N ASP A 201 -0.06 8.95 21.28
CA ASP A 201 -0.39 10.22 20.63
C ASP A 201 -1.02 10.05 19.24
N PHE A 202 -0.94 8.85 18.65
CA PHE A 202 -1.46 8.50 17.32
C PHE A 202 -2.61 7.49 17.34
N GLU A 203 -3.23 7.21 18.49
CA GLU A 203 -4.36 6.26 18.59
C GLU A 203 -5.54 6.60 17.68
N ASN A 204 -5.75 7.88 17.39
CA ASN A 204 -6.82 8.36 16.52
C ASN A 204 -6.39 8.47 15.03
N VAL A 205 -5.17 8.10 14.69
CA VAL A 205 -4.67 8.17 13.32
C VAL A 205 -4.96 6.87 12.58
N ASP A 206 -5.77 6.93 11.53
CA ASP A 206 -6.01 5.78 10.66
C ASP A 206 -4.88 5.67 9.62
N ASN A 207 -3.99 4.70 9.78
CA ASN A 207 -2.88 4.45 8.86
C ASN A 207 -3.33 4.14 7.42
N ARG A 208 -4.58 3.73 7.19
CA ARG A 208 -5.13 3.53 5.84
C ARG A 208 -5.30 4.87 5.10
N ILE A 209 -5.59 5.95 5.82
CA ILE A 209 -5.63 7.31 5.25
C ILE A 209 -4.21 7.76 4.84
N ILE A 210 -3.20 7.43 5.64
CA ILE A 210 -1.80 7.68 5.27
C ILE A 210 -1.48 6.90 3.99
N ALA A 211 -1.79 5.61 3.93
CA ALA A 211 -1.58 4.74 2.78
C ALA A 211 -2.28 5.29 1.51
N LEU A 212 -3.55 5.71 1.62
CA LEU A 212 -4.26 6.37 0.52
C LEU A 212 -3.52 7.63 0.03
N ASN A 213 -3.04 8.47 0.95
CA ASN A 213 -2.35 9.71 0.60
C ASN A 213 -0.98 9.46 -0.05
N LEU A 214 -0.26 8.40 0.29
CA LEU A 214 0.95 8.01 -0.44
C LEU A 214 0.66 7.75 -1.92
N VAL A 215 -0.44 7.05 -2.23
CA VAL A 215 -0.84 6.77 -3.62
C VAL A 215 -1.42 8.02 -4.31
N LYS A 216 -2.28 8.80 -3.64
CA LYS A 216 -2.85 10.06 -4.17
C LYS A 216 -1.79 11.07 -4.59
N ARG A 217 -0.70 11.15 -3.84
CA ARG A 217 0.42 12.07 -4.09
C ARG A 217 1.48 11.51 -5.04
N GLY A 218 1.32 10.26 -5.50
CA GLY A 218 2.29 9.59 -6.37
C GLY A 218 3.62 9.29 -5.68
N ILE A 219 3.65 9.23 -4.34
CA ILE A 219 4.82 8.82 -3.56
C ILE A 219 5.12 7.34 -3.80
N THR A 220 4.06 6.55 -3.94
CA THR A 220 4.07 5.17 -4.43
C THR A 220 2.90 4.92 -5.39
N ASP A 221 2.93 3.81 -6.14
CA ASP A 221 1.81 3.41 -7.00
C ASP A 221 0.84 2.47 -6.31
N ALA A 222 1.24 1.78 -5.25
CA ALA A 222 0.38 0.84 -4.54
C ALA A 222 0.76 0.72 -3.06
N THR A 223 -0.27 0.57 -2.22
CA THR A 223 -0.17 0.25 -0.80
C THR A 223 -1.16 -0.85 -0.45
N MET A 224 -0.93 -1.55 0.66
CA MET A 224 -1.80 -2.64 1.11
C MET A 224 -2.07 -2.55 2.60
N PHE A 225 -3.19 -3.12 3.02
CA PHE A 225 -3.50 -3.36 4.43
C PHE A 225 -4.29 -4.67 4.59
N ASP A 226 -4.13 -5.27 5.75
CA ASP A 226 -4.75 -6.55 6.09
C ASP A 226 -6.15 -6.39 6.72
N LEU A 227 -6.72 -7.53 7.11
CA LEU A 227 -8.03 -7.61 7.77
C LEU A 227 -8.07 -6.94 9.15
N VAL A 228 -6.92 -6.78 9.82
CA VAL A 228 -6.81 -6.06 11.10
C VAL A 228 -6.37 -4.60 10.93
N LYS A 229 -6.45 -4.10 9.69
CA LYS A 229 -6.18 -2.70 9.31
C LYS A 229 -4.71 -2.29 9.41
N GLN A 230 -3.79 -3.24 9.52
CA GLN A 230 -2.36 -2.95 9.50
C GLN A 230 -1.89 -2.70 8.07
N VAL A 231 -1.15 -1.61 7.88
CA VAL A 231 -0.50 -1.32 6.60
C VAL A 231 0.64 -2.32 6.40
N LEU A 232 0.62 -2.98 5.25
CA LEU A 232 1.57 -4.00 4.84
C LEU A 232 2.53 -3.44 3.79
N GLN A 233 3.79 -3.87 3.86
CA GLN A 233 4.74 -3.67 2.77
C GLN A 233 4.48 -4.74 1.70
N PRO A 234 4.06 -4.36 0.46
CA PRO A 234 3.55 -5.31 -0.52
C PRO A 234 4.55 -6.40 -0.93
N ALA A 235 5.85 -6.03 -1.09
CA ALA A 235 6.87 -6.98 -1.50
C ALA A 235 7.17 -8.03 -0.42
N THR A 236 6.94 -7.73 0.86
CA THR A 236 7.05 -8.70 1.96
C THR A 236 5.80 -9.55 2.06
N ALA A 237 4.63 -8.92 2.06
CA ALA A 237 3.35 -9.60 2.24
C ALA A 237 3.04 -10.62 1.13
N LEU A 238 3.47 -10.33 -0.12
CA LEU A 238 3.18 -11.14 -1.30
C LEU A 238 4.37 -11.98 -1.78
N TYR A 239 5.50 -11.96 -1.06
CA TYR A 239 6.70 -12.65 -1.51
C TYR A 239 6.50 -14.14 -1.72
N LYS A 240 6.71 -14.60 -2.97
CA LYS A 240 6.54 -16.00 -3.38
C LYS A 240 5.14 -16.57 -3.08
N LYS A 241 4.10 -15.74 -3.04
CA LYS A 241 2.72 -16.21 -2.92
C LYS A 241 2.08 -16.40 -4.31
N ASN A 242 1.08 -17.29 -4.36
CA ASN A 242 0.09 -17.29 -5.42
C ASN A 242 -0.90 -16.17 -5.11
N ILE A 243 -1.21 -15.33 -6.09
CA ILE A 243 -2.04 -14.14 -5.89
C ILE A 243 -3.33 -14.31 -6.67
N LEU A 244 -4.46 -14.16 -6.00
CA LEU A 244 -5.76 -14.06 -6.65
C LEU A 244 -6.31 -12.67 -6.41
N LEU A 245 -6.48 -11.90 -7.48
CA LEU A 245 -6.84 -10.49 -7.41
C LEU A 245 -8.21 -10.25 -8.05
N MET A 246 -9.04 -9.46 -7.37
CA MET A 246 -10.28 -8.93 -7.93
C MET A 246 -10.26 -7.40 -7.83
N ARG A 247 -10.36 -6.73 -8.99
CA ARG A 247 -10.47 -5.27 -9.09
C ARG A 247 -11.91 -4.86 -9.16
N GLY A 248 -12.32 -3.85 -8.40
CA GLY A 248 -13.67 -3.34 -8.44
C GLY A 248 -13.88 -2.06 -7.62
N ARG A 249 -15.08 -1.49 -7.77
CA ARG A 249 -15.48 -0.30 -7.00
C ARG A 249 -15.91 -0.63 -5.57
N PHE A 250 -16.48 -1.83 -5.36
CA PHE A 250 -16.98 -2.36 -4.07
C PHE A 250 -17.81 -1.36 -3.26
N ARG A 251 -18.82 -0.77 -3.88
CA ARG A 251 -19.62 0.33 -3.32
C ARG A 251 -21.13 0.07 -3.43
N PRO A 252 -21.68 -0.84 -2.57
CA PRO A 252 -20.99 -1.74 -1.65
C PRO A 252 -20.51 -3.04 -2.30
N VAL A 253 -19.91 -3.92 -1.49
CA VAL A 253 -19.75 -5.34 -1.84
C VAL A 253 -21.12 -5.99 -1.86
N THR A 254 -21.43 -6.75 -2.92
CA THR A 254 -22.71 -7.43 -3.12
C THR A 254 -22.53 -8.94 -3.14
N LYS A 255 -23.61 -9.70 -3.08
CA LYS A 255 -23.59 -11.18 -3.16
C LYS A 255 -22.87 -11.67 -4.42
N VAL A 256 -23.03 -10.97 -5.56
CA VAL A 256 -22.32 -11.33 -6.80
C VAL A 256 -20.81 -11.20 -6.66
N HIS A 257 -20.29 -10.22 -5.93
CA HIS A 257 -18.84 -10.10 -5.69
C HIS A 257 -18.31 -11.26 -4.84
N ILE A 258 -19.10 -11.70 -3.84
CA ILE A 258 -18.72 -12.85 -3.01
C ILE A 258 -18.73 -14.13 -3.84
N ASP A 259 -19.76 -14.35 -4.65
CA ASP A 259 -19.79 -15.50 -5.55
C ASP A 259 -18.62 -15.48 -6.55
N MET A 260 -18.31 -14.32 -7.14
CA MET A 260 -17.14 -14.15 -8.03
C MET A 260 -15.84 -14.58 -7.36
N ILE A 261 -15.57 -14.11 -6.14
CA ILE A 261 -14.31 -14.40 -5.46
C ILE A 261 -14.25 -15.85 -4.99
N GLU A 262 -15.33 -16.41 -4.46
CA GLU A 262 -15.38 -17.80 -4.00
C GLU A 262 -15.23 -18.78 -5.17
N LYS A 263 -15.98 -18.60 -6.24
CA LYS A 263 -15.91 -19.46 -7.43
C LYS A 263 -14.60 -19.28 -8.19
N GLY A 264 -14.09 -18.04 -8.24
CA GLY A 264 -12.76 -17.74 -8.77
C GLY A 264 -11.66 -18.43 -7.96
N ARG A 265 -11.74 -18.39 -6.61
CA ARG A 265 -10.82 -19.10 -5.73
C ARG A 265 -10.87 -20.61 -5.92
N MET A 266 -12.08 -21.20 -6.02
CA MET A 266 -12.24 -22.62 -6.31
C MET A 266 -11.62 -23.01 -7.65
N ALA A 267 -11.80 -22.19 -8.71
CA ALA A 267 -11.18 -22.41 -10.01
C ALA A 267 -9.64 -22.26 -9.96
N PHE A 268 -9.14 -21.28 -9.22
CA PHE A 268 -7.72 -21.04 -9.04
C PHE A 268 -7.01 -22.16 -8.27
N LEU A 269 -7.63 -22.72 -7.24
CA LEU A 269 -7.10 -23.84 -6.47
C LEU A 269 -7.06 -25.18 -7.26
N LYS A 270 -7.79 -25.28 -8.39
CA LYS A 270 -7.69 -26.44 -9.31
C LYS A 270 -6.37 -26.43 -10.11
N GLU A 271 -5.66 -25.29 -10.15
CA GLU A 271 -4.38 -25.18 -10.83
C GLU A 271 -3.30 -25.98 -10.09
N LYS A 272 -2.62 -26.93 -10.75
CA LYS A 272 -1.65 -27.85 -10.13
C LYS A 272 -0.50 -27.17 -9.38
N ARG A 273 -0.16 -25.95 -9.74
CA ARG A 273 0.94 -25.15 -9.15
C ARG A 273 0.49 -24.22 -8.02
N VAL A 274 -0.81 -24.11 -7.78
CA VAL A 274 -1.35 -23.30 -6.69
C VAL A 274 -1.46 -24.13 -5.44
N LYS A 275 -0.92 -23.58 -4.33
CA LYS A 275 -0.99 -24.17 -3.00
C LYS A 275 -1.79 -23.23 -2.11
N GLU A 276 -2.78 -23.76 -1.41
CA GLU A 276 -3.68 -22.98 -0.57
C GLU A 276 -2.95 -22.24 0.54
N GLU A 277 -1.96 -22.85 1.17
CA GLU A 277 -1.14 -22.24 2.22
C GLU A 277 -0.28 -21.06 1.73
N ARG A 278 -0.17 -20.89 0.43
CA ARG A 278 0.55 -19.77 -0.22
C ARG A 278 -0.36 -18.85 -1.04
N LEU A 279 -1.66 -19.02 -0.91
CA LEU A 279 -2.62 -18.18 -1.62
C LEU A 279 -2.85 -16.89 -0.83
N GLU A 280 -2.76 -15.76 -1.55
CA GLU A 280 -3.23 -14.46 -1.06
C GLU A 280 -4.36 -13.98 -1.96
N VAL A 281 -5.48 -13.60 -1.35
CA VAL A 281 -6.64 -13.05 -2.05
C VAL A 281 -6.70 -11.56 -1.80
N ILE A 282 -6.67 -10.76 -2.88
CA ILE A 282 -6.56 -9.31 -2.82
C ILE A 282 -7.76 -8.66 -3.49
N PHE A 283 -8.40 -7.73 -2.80
CA PHE A 283 -9.33 -6.78 -3.37
C PHE A 283 -8.62 -5.48 -3.70
N GLU A 284 -8.65 -5.09 -4.97
CA GLU A 284 -7.96 -3.88 -5.43
C GLU A 284 -8.95 -2.75 -5.68
N LEU A 285 -8.69 -1.62 -5.02
CA LEU A 285 -9.34 -0.33 -5.24
C LEU A 285 -8.38 0.57 -6.01
N THR A 286 -8.75 1.01 -7.22
CA THR A 286 -7.93 1.97 -7.95
C THR A 286 -8.29 3.40 -7.58
N LEU A 287 -7.34 4.34 -7.67
CA LEU A 287 -7.64 5.77 -7.50
C LEU A 287 -8.74 6.23 -8.47
N LYS A 288 -8.78 5.68 -9.69
CA LYS A 288 -9.83 5.97 -10.68
C LYS A 288 -11.21 5.57 -10.14
N ASP A 289 -11.32 4.40 -9.53
CA ASP A 289 -12.59 3.91 -8.96
C ASP A 289 -13.03 4.75 -7.75
N LEU A 290 -12.07 5.32 -7.03
CA LEU A 290 -12.32 6.23 -5.91
C LEU A 290 -12.71 7.65 -6.38
N THR A 291 -12.33 8.07 -7.60
CA THR A 291 -12.65 9.38 -8.19
C THR A 291 -13.88 9.37 -9.09
N ALA A 292 -14.52 8.23 -9.32
CA ALA A 292 -15.62 8.10 -10.29
C ALA A 292 -16.79 9.09 -10.05
N ASP A 293 -16.99 9.55 -8.81
CA ASP A 293 -18.00 10.53 -8.43
C ASP A 293 -17.41 11.94 -8.18
N GLY A 294 -16.22 12.24 -8.69
CA GLY A 294 -15.53 13.53 -8.53
C GLY A 294 -14.26 13.44 -7.67
N LYS A 295 -14.18 14.19 -6.56
CA LYS A 295 -13.02 14.15 -5.66
C LYS A 295 -13.03 12.88 -4.79
N ILE A 296 -11.86 12.33 -4.52
CA ILE A 296 -11.70 11.23 -3.55
C ILE A 296 -12.18 11.72 -2.19
N SER A 297 -13.16 11.02 -1.63
CA SER A 297 -13.61 11.19 -0.26
C SER A 297 -12.90 10.17 0.63
N ASP A 298 -12.17 10.65 1.63
CA ASP A 298 -11.52 9.77 2.60
C ASP A 298 -12.55 8.91 3.35
N LYS A 299 -13.75 9.47 3.62
CA LYS A 299 -14.86 8.69 4.22
C LYS A 299 -15.32 7.56 3.29
N ASP A 300 -15.59 7.82 2.03
CA ASP A 300 -16.02 6.79 1.08
C ASP A 300 -14.95 5.69 0.89
N PHE A 301 -13.67 6.08 0.91
CA PHE A 301 -12.57 5.13 0.91
C PHE A 301 -12.56 4.26 2.17
N ILE A 302 -12.63 4.87 3.34
CA ILE A 302 -12.67 4.12 4.62
C ILE A 302 -13.88 3.21 4.68
N ASP A 303 -15.06 3.66 4.25
CA ASP A 303 -16.27 2.84 4.19
C ASP A 303 -16.03 1.55 3.38
N ARG A 304 -15.41 1.64 2.20
CA ARG A 304 -15.08 0.47 1.35
C ARG A 304 -14.00 -0.41 1.98
N ALA A 305 -12.95 0.20 2.50
CA ALA A 305 -11.85 -0.50 3.16
C ALA A 305 -12.32 -1.26 4.41
N GLU A 306 -13.16 -0.63 5.22
CA GLU A 306 -13.77 -1.23 6.42
C GLU A 306 -14.59 -2.46 6.06
N LEU A 307 -15.42 -2.33 5.03
CA LEU A 307 -16.26 -3.42 4.57
C LEU A 307 -15.45 -4.62 4.08
N LEU A 308 -14.43 -4.38 3.24
CA LEU A 308 -13.58 -5.46 2.71
C LEU A 308 -12.75 -6.14 3.80
N SER A 309 -12.22 -5.36 4.75
CA SER A 309 -11.46 -5.91 5.88
C SER A 309 -12.37 -6.72 6.82
N SER A 310 -13.62 -6.29 7.06
CA SER A 310 -14.59 -7.04 7.87
C SER A 310 -14.99 -8.39 7.27
N LEU A 311 -14.87 -8.53 5.95
CA LEU A 311 -15.04 -9.80 5.23
C LEU A 311 -13.79 -10.69 5.24
N GLY A 312 -12.69 -10.25 5.87
CA GLY A 312 -11.47 -11.02 6.00
C GLY A 312 -10.55 -10.99 4.79
N TYR A 313 -10.61 -9.94 3.97
CA TYR A 313 -9.78 -9.81 2.77
C TYR A 313 -8.68 -8.75 2.91
N THR A 314 -7.55 -9.03 2.30
CA THR A 314 -6.48 -8.06 2.09
C THR A 314 -6.91 -7.03 1.03
N VAL A 315 -6.67 -5.76 1.31
CA VAL A 315 -7.03 -4.66 0.40
C VAL A 315 -5.76 -4.01 -0.15
N MET A 316 -5.74 -3.80 -1.46
CA MET A 316 -4.71 -3.03 -2.16
C MET A 316 -5.33 -1.74 -2.70
N ILE A 317 -4.66 -0.62 -2.47
CA ILE A 317 -4.96 0.64 -3.16
C ILE A 317 -3.90 0.81 -4.24
N SER A 318 -4.31 1.15 -5.46
CA SER A 318 -3.36 1.35 -6.54
C SER A 318 -3.69 2.52 -7.46
N ASN A 319 -2.65 3.01 -8.14
CA ASN A 319 -2.78 3.95 -9.26
C ASN A 319 -2.63 3.24 -10.62
N TYR A 320 -2.71 1.93 -10.65
CA TYR A 320 -2.59 1.14 -11.87
C TYR A 320 -3.90 1.14 -12.66
N LEU A 321 -4.08 2.10 -13.55
CA LEU A 321 -5.28 2.18 -14.40
C LEU A 321 -5.46 0.95 -15.28
N LYS A 322 -4.37 0.32 -15.72
CA LYS A 322 -4.36 -0.78 -16.69
C LYS A 322 -3.93 -2.08 -16.04
N HIS A 323 -4.62 -3.18 -16.35
CA HIS A 323 -4.37 -4.49 -15.74
C HIS A 323 -2.91 -4.96 -15.95
N TYR A 324 -2.33 -4.73 -17.13
CA TYR A 324 -0.95 -5.14 -17.37
C TYR A 324 0.05 -4.44 -16.45
N LYS A 325 -0.19 -3.16 -16.08
CA LYS A 325 0.66 -2.42 -15.14
C LYS A 325 0.65 -3.02 -13.73
N MET A 326 -0.52 -3.40 -13.27
CA MET A 326 -0.68 -4.09 -11.99
C MET A 326 0.04 -5.44 -12.01
N VAL A 327 -0.06 -6.19 -13.12
CA VAL A 327 0.66 -7.46 -13.28
C VAL A 327 2.18 -7.24 -13.32
N GLU A 328 2.68 -6.24 -14.05
CA GLU A 328 4.11 -5.87 -14.06
C GLU A 328 4.64 -5.58 -12.64
N TYR A 329 3.80 -4.99 -11.80
CA TYR A 329 4.14 -4.74 -10.40
C TYR A 329 4.17 -6.03 -9.55
N LEU A 330 3.17 -6.89 -9.69
CA LEU A 330 3.02 -8.10 -8.85
C LEU A 330 3.95 -9.25 -9.28
N ALA A 331 4.24 -9.41 -10.56
CA ALA A 331 4.99 -10.56 -11.08
C ALA A 331 6.41 -10.71 -10.50
N PRO A 332 7.22 -9.64 -10.34
CA PRO A 332 8.52 -9.74 -9.67
C PRO A 332 8.41 -10.17 -8.20
N ILE A 333 7.32 -9.83 -7.51
CA ILE A 333 7.07 -10.18 -6.11
C ILE A 333 6.65 -11.64 -5.99
N ALA A 334 5.75 -12.08 -6.86
CA ALA A 334 5.25 -13.46 -6.91
C ALA A 334 6.35 -14.50 -7.27
N LYS A 335 7.49 -14.05 -7.84
CA LYS A 335 8.65 -14.91 -8.19
C LYS A 335 8.27 -16.16 -9.01
N GLY A 336 7.42 -15.99 -10.02
CA GLY A 336 6.99 -17.07 -10.91
C GLY A 336 5.79 -17.87 -10.43
N ASN A 337 5.25 -17.60 -9.23
CA ASN A 337 3.96 -18.16 -8.82
C ASN A 337 2.80 -17.56 -9.65
N LEU A 338 1.68 -18.26 -9.67
CA LEU A 338 0.52 -17.87 -10.48
C LEU A 338 -0.16 -16.62 -9.91
N ILE A 339 -0.50 -15.71 -10.80
CA ILE A 339 -1.37 -14.56 -10.54
C ILE A 339 -2.68 -14.78 -11.29
N GLY A 340 -3.77 -14.97 -10.55
CA GLY A 340 -5.14 -15.02 -11.06
C GLY A 340 -5.79 -13.64 -10.99
N VAL A 341 -6.44 -13.21 -12.06
CA VAL A 341 -7.24 -11.98 -12.07
C VAL A 341 -8.68 -12.35 -12.35
N ILE A 342 -9.57 -12.11 -11.38
CA ILE A 342 -11.00 -12.31 -11.54
C ILE A 342 -11.61 -11.02 -12.11
N LEU A 343 -12.43 -11.16 -13.15
CA LEU A 343 -13.13 -10.04 -13.77
C LEU A 343 -14.47 -10.48 -14.36
N GLY A 344 -15.42 -9.56 -14.41
CA GLY A 344 -16.68 -9.78 -15.11
C GLY A 344 -16.48 -9.78 -16.63
N VAL A 345 -17.30 -10.53 -17.36
CA VAL A 345 -17.17 -10.71 -18.80
C VAL A 345 -17.16 -9.39 -19.58
N TYR A 346 -17.92 -8.38 -19.15
CA TYR A 346 -17.93 -7.07 -19.81
C TYR A 346 -16.60 -6.28 -19.68
N ASN A 347 -15.75 -6.60 -18.71
CA ASN A 347 -14.42 -6.00 -18.62
C ASN A 347 -13.52 -6.39 -19.81
N LEU A 348 -13.83 -7.48 -20.50
CA LEU A 348 -13.12 -7.89 -21.71
C LEU A 348 -13.22 -6.83 -22.82
N HIS A 349 -14.33 -6.11 -22.94
CA HIS A 349 -14.45 -5.01 -23.91
C HIS A 349 -13.40 -3.93 -23.67
N THR A 350 -13.09 -3.62 -22.40
CA THR A 350 -12.02 -2.64 -22.07
C THR A 350 -10.63 -3.23 -22.29
N ILE A 351 -10.42 -4.49 -21.89
CA ILE A 351 -9.10 -5.15 -22.01
C ILE A 351 -8.73 -5.36 -23.48
N PHE A 352 -9.72 -5.62 -24.36
CA PHE A 352 -9.52 -5.79 -25.80
C PHE A 352 -9.80 -4.52 -26.62
N ASP A 353 -9.93 -3.34 -26.00
CA ASP A 353 -10.00 -2.06 -26.71
C ASP A 353 -8.57 -1.54 -27.00
N GLU A 354 -8.19 -1.47 -28.27
CA GLU A 354 -6.88 -0.99 -28.70
C GLU A 354 -6.58 0.42 -28.21
N ARG A 355 -7.57 1.30 -28.17
CA ARG A 355 -7.47 2.69 -27.68
C ARG A 355 -7.03 2.77 -26.23
N TYR A 356 -7.28 1.71 -25.47
CA TYR A 356 -6.83 1.62 -24.08
C TYR A 356 -5.30 1.58 -23.94
N TYR A 357 -4.58 1.31 -25.05
CA TYR A 357 -3.13 1.12 -25.08
C TYR A 357 -2.39 2.10 -25.99
N ASP A 358 -3.01 3.21 -26.39
CA ASP A 358 -2.43 4.24 -27.29
C ASP A 358 -1.11 4.84 -26.77
N ASN A 359 -0.85 4.73 -25.46
CA ASN A 359 0.41 5.17 -24.85
C ASN A 359 1.60 4.21 -25.04
N LEU A 360 1.37 3.03 -25.62
CA LEU A 360 2.41 2.03 -25.87
C LEU A 360 2.76 2.03 -27.36
N PRO A 361 4.06 2.08 -27.74
CA PRO A 361 4.48 1.98 -29.15
C PRO A 361 3.98 0.71 -29.86
N GLY A 362 3.94 -0.41 -29.16
CA GLY A 362 3.42 -1.69 -29.66
C GLY A 362 1.94 -1.92 -29.37
N GLY A 363 1.23 -0.91 -28.84
CA GLY A 363 -0.21 -0.94 -28.59
C GLY A 363 -0.66 -2.11 -27.71
N LEU A 364 -1.79 -2.69 -28.09
CA LEU A 364 -2.40 -3.82 -27.38
C LEU A 364 -1.47 -5.05 -27.33
N LEU A 365 -0.74 -5.36 -28.38
CA LEU A 365 0.16 -6.54 -28.38
C LEU A 365 1.31 -6.38 -27.39
N GLU A 366 1.88 -5.18 -27.24
CA GLU A 366 2.89 -4.90 -26.23
C GLU A 366 2.29 -5.07 -24.82
N ALA A 367 1.09 -4.53 -24.56
CA ALA A 367 0.42 -4.66 -23.28
C ALA A 367 0.15 -6.13 -22.92
N PHE A 368 -0.29 -6.93 -23.88
CA PHE A 368 -0.53 -8.36 -23.66
C PHE A 368 0.77 -9.14 -23.45
N GLY A 369 1.85 -8.81 -24.17
CA GLY A 369 3.17 -9.39 -23.93
C GLY A 369 3.68 -9.09 -22.53
N ARG A 370 3.55 -7.86 -22.07
CA ARG A 370 3.92 -7.43 -20.71
C ARG A 370 3.03 -8.08 -19.64
N GLY A 371 1.71 -8.10 -19.83
CA GLY A 371 0.75 -8.66 -18.86
C GLY A 371 0.78 -10.18 -18.80
N PHE A 372 0.81 -10.87 -19.95
CA PHE A 372 0.67 -12.33 -20.02
C PHE A 372 1.98 -13.07 -20.33
N GLY A 373 3.11 -12.35 -20.50
CA GLY A 373 4.44 -12.92 -20.53
C GLY A 373 4.88 -13.54 -19.21
N HIS A 374 4.19 -13.20 -18.12
CA HIS A 374 4.34 -13.78 -16.78
C HIS A 374 3.34 -14.92 -16.54
N ASN A 375 3.43 -15.56 -15.37
CA ASN A 375 2.46 -16.56 -14.93
C ASN A 375 1.16 -15.88 -14.50
N VAL A 376 0.35 -15.48 -15.46
CA VAL A 376 -0.93 -14.79 -15.23
C VAL A 376 -2.05 -15.51 -15.96
N LYS A 377 -3.22 -15.59 -15.32
CA LYS A 377 -4.44 -16.16 -15.89
C LYS A 377 -5.67 -15.33 -15.53
N LEU A 378 -6.52 -15.05 -16.50
CA LEU A 378 -7.80 -14.38 -16.30
C LEU A 378 -8.90 -15.42 -16.01
N TYR A 379 -9.68 -15.14 -14.97
CA TYR A 379 -10.88 -15.91 -14.59
C TYR A 379 -12.11 -15.05 -14.86
N VAL A 380 -12.85 -15.39 -15.90
CA VAL A 380 -13.95 -14.57 -16.41
C VAL A 380 -15.27 -15.05 -15.81
N TYR A 381 -15.92 -14.18 -15.05
CA TYR A 381 -17.21 -14.42 -14.46
C TYR A 381 -18.31 -13.95 -15.42
N PRO A 382 -19.41 -14.71 -15.60
CA PRO A 382 -20.48 -14.36 -16.52
C PRO A 382 -21.31 -13.17 -16.03
N ALA A 383 -22.09 -12.61 -16.94
CA ALA A 383 -23.08 -11.57 -16.65
C ALA A 383 -24.37 -11.81 -17.41
N VAL A 384 -25.45 -11.19 -16.97
CA VAL A 384 -26.74 -11.18 -17.66
C VAL A 384 -27.03 -9.78 -18.19
N ASN A 385 -27.50 -9.70 -19.44
CA ASN A 385 -28.09 -8.47 -19.94
C ASN A 385 -29.46 -8.28 -19.31
N VAL A 386 -29.68 -7.19 -18.62
CA VAL A 386 -30.95 -6.92 -17.91
C VAL A 386 -32.13 -6.72 -18.84
N GLU A 387 -31.89 -6.24 -20.08
CA GLU A 387 -32.93 -5.90 -21.03
C GLU A 387 -33.59 -7.15 -21.65
N ASP A 388 -32.77 -8.16 -21.97
CA ASP A 388 -33.24 -9.35 -22.70
C ASP A 388 -33.03 -10.69 -21.99
N GLY A 389 -32.39 -10.67 -20.82
CA GLY A 389 -32.06 -11.86 -20.02
C GLY A 389 -30.95 -12.74 -20.61
N THR A 390 -30.26 -12.29 -21.66
CA THR A 390 -29.18 -13.05 -22.30
C THR A 390 -27.98 -13.15 -21.37
N GLN A 391 -27.52 -14.37 -21.09
CA GLN A 391 -26.31 -14.62 -20.36
C GLN A 391 -25.10 -14.53 -21.29
N TYR A 392 -24.13 -13.69 -20.88
CA TYR A 392 -22.83 -13.57 -21.55
C TYR A 392 -21.73 -14.20 -20.70
N ASP A 393 -20.88 -14.96 -21.37
CA ASP A 393 -19.66 -15.53 -20.81
C ASP A 393 -18.51 -15.43 -21.82
N LEU A 394 -17.37 -16.05 -21.53
CA LEU A 394 -16.19 -16.01 -22.40
C LEU A 394 -16.42 -16.67 -23.77
N ASP A 395 -17.41 -17.54 -23.91
CA ASP A 395 -17.64 -18.31 -25.14
C ASP A 395 -18.58 -17.59 -26.11
N ASN A 396 -19.47 -16.71 -25.61
CA ASN A 396 -20.45 -16.01 -26.44
C ASN A 396 -20.32 -14.48 -26.43
N ILE A 397 -19.40 -13.88 -25.63
CA ILE A 397 -19.16 -12.43 -25.66
C ILE A 397 -18.65 -11.98 -27.04
N VAL A 398 -19.26 -10.94 -27.58
CA VAL A 398 -18.85 -10.39 -28.88
C VAL A 398 -17.70 -9.42 -28.68
N LEU A 399 -16.50 -9.79 -29.12
CA LEU A 399 -15.30 -8.97 -29.14
C LEU A 399 -14.95 -8.53 -30.58
N PRO A 400 -14.11 -7.50 -30.77
CA PRO A 400 -13.73 -7.02 -32.11
C PRO A 400 -13.21 -8.15 -33.01
N LYS A 401 -13.69 -8.18 -34.27
CA LYS A 401 -13.36 -9.28 -35.20
C LYS A 401 -11.86 -9.45 -35.45
N ASN A 402 -11.12 -8.35 -35.54
CA ASN A 402 -9.66 -8.34 -35.72
C ASN A 402 -8.90 -8.93 -34.52
N LEU A 403 -9.52 -9.03 -33.33
CA LEU A 403 -8.90 -9.55 -32.12
C LEU A 403 -9.33 -10.98 -31.77
N GLN A 404 -10.24 -11.59 -32.53
CA GLN A 404 -10.70 -12.95 -32.26
C GLN A 404 -9.57 -13.98 -32.24
N GLY A 405 -8.56 -13.84 -33.12
CA GLY A 405 -7.37 -14.69 -33.12
C GLY A 405 -6.57 -14.59 -31.82
N LEU A 406 -6.46 -13.37 -31.24
CA LEU A 406 -5.79 -13.17 -29.96
C LEU A 406 -6.60 -13.75 -28.80
N VAL A 407 -7.92 -13.57 -28.82
CA VAL A 407 -8.82 -14.18 -27.81
C VAL A 407 -8.68 -15.71 -27.82
N GLN A 408 -8.69 -16.30 -29.04
CA GLN A 408 -8.54 -17.75 -29.19
C GLN A 408 -7.16 -18.22 -28.70
N TYR A 409 -6.09 -17.49 -29.05
CA TYR A 409 -4.73 -17.76 -28.54
C TYR A 409 -4.69 -17.76 -27.00
N MET A 410 -5.34 -16.79 -26.35
CA MET A 410 -5.39 -16.69 -24.89
C MET A 410 -6.13 -17.88 -24.26
N LYS A 411 -7.22 -18.34 -24.90
CA LYS A 411 -7.99 -19.53 -24.46
C LYS A 411 -7.16 -20.81 -24.64
N ASP A 412 -6.58 -21.04 -25.82
CA ASP A 412 -5.83 -22.25 -26.16
C ASP A 412 -4.55 -22.41 -25.33
N ASN A 413 -3.94 -21.29 -24.89
CA ASN A 413 -2.74 -21.28 -24.05
C ASN A 413 -3.07 -21.16 -22.54
N ASP A 414 -4.31 -21.42 -22.14
CA ASP A 414 -4.76 -21.41 -20.76
C ASP A 414 -4.48 -20.09 -20.00
N LYS A 415 -4.46 -18.96 -20.75
CA LYS A 415 -4.28 -17.60 -20.21
C LYS A 415 -5.59 -16.96 -19.78
N MET A 416 -6.72 -17.55 -20.21
CA MET A 416 -8.06 -17.07 -19.92
C MET A 416 -9.04 -18.23 -19.86
N THR A 417 -9.90 -18.25 -18.85
CA THR A 417 -10.90 -19.31 -18.65
C THR A 417 -12.21 -18.75 -18.08
N SER A 418 -13.34 -19.36 -18.41
CA SER A 418 -14.64 -19.04 -17.79
C SER A 418 -14.74 -19.65 -16.40
N ILE A 419 -15.30 -18.91 -15.46
CA ILE A 419 -15.83 -19.46 -14.20
C ILE A 419 -17.17 -20.12 -14.54
N LYS A 420 -17.21 -21.45 -14.45
CA LYS A 420 -18.39 -22.25 -14.88
C LYS A 420 -19.37 -22.53 -13.75
N GLU A 421 -18.90 -22.59 -12.53
CA GLU A 421 -19.70 -22.77 -11.33
C GLU A 421 -20.01 -21.41 -10.76
N PHE A 422 -21.26 -20.95 -10.80
CA PHE A 422 -21.71 -19.64 -10.30
C PHE A 422 -23.19 -19.69 -9.97
N ASP A 423 -23.65 -18.80 -9.12
CA ASP A 423 -25.08 -18.65 -8.83
C ASP A 423 -25.75 -17.73 -9.86
N ARG A 424 -26.63 -18.33 -10.68
CA ARG A 424 -27.31 -17.62 -11.76
C ARG A 424 -28.28 -16.54 -11.25
N ASP A 425 -28.86 -16.77 -10.07
CA ASP A 425 -29.82 -15.86 -9.48
C ASP A 425 -29.18 -14.57 -8.96
N LEU A 426 -27.84 -14.52 -8.84
CA LEU A 426 -27.11 -13.33 -8.43
C LEU A 426 -26.71 -12.41 -9.59
N LEU A 427 -26.74 -12.87 -10.83
CA LEU A 427 -26.20 -12.13 -11.99
C LEU A 427 -26.92 -10.81 -12.29
N HIS A 428 -28.10 -10.58 -11.72
CA HIS A 428 -28.87 -9.34 -11.87
C HIS A 428 -28.50 -8.25 -10.85
N ILE A 429 -27.61 -8.55 -9.90
CA ILE A 429 -27.24 -7.62 -8.83
C ILE A 429 -26.11 -6.69 -9.29
N PHE A 430 -26.37 -5.37 -9.32
CA PHE A 430 -25.38 -4.35 -9.65
C PHE A 430 -25.11 -3.43 -8.45
N SER A 431 -23.85 -3.19 -8.12
CA SER A 431 -23.47 -2.36 -6.96
C SER A 431 -24.04 -0.95 -7.02
N ASP A 432 -24.13 -0.36 -8.21
CA ASP A 432 -24.65 1.00 -8.36
C ASP A 432 -26.14 1.07 -8.02
N ASP A 433 -26.93 0.05 -8.37
CA ASP A 433 -28.35 -0.05 -8.01
C ASP A 433 -28.52 -0.24 -6.50
N VAL A 434 -27.69 -1.09 -5.90
CA VAL A 434 -27.67 -1.30 -4.44
C VAL A 434 -27.33 0.00 -3.71
N LEU A 435 -26.35 0.76 -4.20
CA LEU A 435 -26.00 2.06 -3.64
C LEU A 435 -27.14 3.08 -3.72
N MET A 436 -27.87 3.10 -4.86
CA MET A 436 -29.04 3.96 -5.01
C MET A 436 -30.15 3.59 -4.01
N LYS A 437 -30.42 2.30 -3.83
CA LYS A 437 -31.40 1.81 -2.84
C LYS A 437 -30.99 2.21 -1.40
N ILE A 438 -29.71 2.07 -1.01
CA ILE A 438 -29.20 2.49 0.28
C ILE A 438 -29.45 3.99 0.52
N LYS A 439 -29.07 4.82 -0.44
CA LYS A 439 -29.22 6.30 -0.35
C LYS A 439 -30.70 6.73 -0.30
N ALA A 440 -31.57 5.97 -0.97
CA ALA A 440 -33.01 6.21 -0.96
C ALA A 440 -33.71 5.75 0.34
N GLY A 441 -33.04 4.99 1.20
CA GLY A 441 -33.63 4.40 2.41
C GLY A 441 -34.55 3.21 2.14
N ALA A 442 -34.49 2.59 0.94
CA ALA A 442 -35.28 1.41 0.63
C ALA A 442 -34.68 0.18 1.34
N SER A 443 -35.52 -0.69 1.95
CA SER A 443 -35.01 -1.89 2.63
C SER A 443 -34.54 -3.00 1.71
N SER A 444 -34.96 -2.99 0.46
CA SER A 444 -34.69 -4.08 -0.53
C SER A 444 -33.20 -4.25 -0.92
N TRP A 445 -32.32 -3.32 -0.54
CA TRP A 445 -30.89 -3.48 -0.78
C TRP A 445 -30.27 -4.60 0.08
N GLU A 446 -30.89 -4.93 1.21
CA GLU A 446 -30.38 -5.96 2.14
C GLU A 446 -30.39 -7.35 1.48
N ASP A 447 -31.32 -7.60 0.56
CA ASP A 447 -31.41 -8.86 -0.19
C ASP A 447 -30.25 -9.04 -1.20
N ASP A 448 -29.62 -7.94 -1.62
CA ASP A 448 -28.58 -7.92 -2.63
C ASP A 448 -27.15 -8.03 -2.07
N VAL A 449 -27.00 -7.91 -0.76
CA VAL A 449 -25.69 -7.95 -0.08
C VAL A 449 -25.61 -9.12 0.90
N PRO A 450 -24.38 -9.59 1.27
CA PRO A 450 -24.22 -10.53 2.39
C PRO A 450 -24.75 -9.95 3.70
N GLU A 451 -25.18 -10.82 4.61
CA GLU A 451 -25.73 -10.41 5.91
C GLU A 451 -24.73 -9.59 6.73
N GLU A 452 -23.44 -9.99 6.72
CA GLU A 452 -22.36 -9.28 7.41
C GLU A 452 -22.16 -7.88 6.83
N VAL A 453 -22.27 -7.74 5.52
CA VAL A 453 -22.21 -6.45 4.81
C VAL A 453 -23.39 -5.57 5.20
N ALA A 454 -24.61 -6.12 5.26
CA ALA A 454 -25.78 -5.38 5.70
C ALA A 454 -25.64 -4.88 7.14
N LYS A 455 -25.15 -5.73 8.04
CA LYS A 455 -24.85 -5.36 9.43
C LYS A 455 -23.81 -4.25 9.51
N ALA A 456 -22.71 -4.36 8.76
CA ALA A 456 -21.65 -3.35 8.74
C ALA A 456 -22.16 -2.00 8.21
N ILE A 457 -22.92 -1.99 7.10
CA ILE A 457 -23.52 -0.77 6.54
C ILE A 457 -24.39 -0.06 7.57
N LYS A 458 -25.23 -0.80 8.28
CA LYS A 458 -26.12 -0.24 9.31
C LYS A 458 -25.35 0.25 10.55
N PHE A 459 -24.38 -0.53 11.01
CA PHE A 459 -23.63 -0.23 12.24
C PHE A 459 -22.71 0.98 12.09
N PHE A 460 -21.99 1.06 10.95
CA PHE A 460 -21.03 2.13 10.67
C PHE A 460 -21.63 3.28 9.84
N GLU A 461 -22.94 3.23 9.50
CA GLU A 461 -23.64 4.22 8.66
C GLU A 461 -22.92 4.45 7.32
N LEU A 462 -22.48 3.35 6.66
CA LEU A 462 -21.68 3.42 5.44
C LEU A 462 -22.52 3.86 4.22
N PHE A 463 -21.85 4.41 3.21
CA PHE A 463 -22.41 4.75 1.90
C PHE A 463 -23.61 5.71 1.93
N GLY A 464 -23.76 6.47 3.03
CA GLY A 464 -24.88 7.39 3.21
C GLY A 464 -26.17 6.75 3.73
N TYR A 465 -26.08 5.54 4.30
CA TYR A 465 -27.16 4.92 5.06
C TYR A 465 -27.58 5.84 6.23
N GLN A 466 -28.88 6.01 6.44
CA GLN A 466 -29.45 6.79 7.54
C GLN A 466 -30.59 6.00 8.19
N GLN A 467 -30.41 5.60 9.45
CA GLN A 467 -31.40 4.83 10.21
C GLN A 467 -32.75 5.55 10.33
N SER A 468 -32.76 6.88 10.38
CA SER A 468 -33.96 7.70 10.52
C SER A 468 -34.86 7.75 9.28
N LYS A 469 -34.37 7.40 8.09
CA LYS A 469 -35.18 7.37 6.86
C LYS A 469 -36.02 6.10 6.69
N VAL A 470 -35.66 5.02 7.36
CA VAL A 470 -36.34 3.72 7.25
C VAL A 470 -37.67 3.69 8.03
N LEU A 471 -37.86 4.61 8.99
CA LEU A 471 -39.07 4.67 9.82
C LEU A 471 -40.17 5.59 9.27
N SER A 472 -39.98 6.18 8.08
CA SER A 472 -40.92 7.17 7.48
C SER A 472 -41.56 6.72 6.15
N ASN A 473 -41.45 5.42 5.78
CA ASN A 473 -42.15 4.84 4.61
C ASN A 473 -43.07 3.69 4.98
#